data_b8ef5fd66004f40d9bf235fe4d594578
#
_entry.id   b8ef5fd66004f40d9bf235fe4d594578
#
_cell.length_a   1.000
_cell.length_b   1.000
_cell.length_c   1.000
_cell.angle_alpha   90.00
_cell.angle_beta   90.00
_cell.angle_gamma   90.00
#
_symmetry.space_group_name_H-M   'P 1'
#
loop_
_entity.id
_entity.type
_entity.pdbx_description
1 polymer ?
#
loop_
_entity_poly.entity_id
_entity_poly.type
_entity_poly.pdbx_seq_one_letter_code
_entity_poly.pdbx_strand_id
1 'polypeptide(L)'
;MPARAKTPPTSIATVEADLRALDPRDAKAVIPALVKLWRATWNPRVGRLLESFGAANAGPLEDLPLKKTERSLELARLARDAGDAARSSVLQSFEAFARDATGGLVWPAVEAWGDIEPDPRVARMALRTLVSLEHQLTGKLWRRLVGCVERHGDRGVKDEARPYLALLTTKGGGWGFSVERFTNVLEKLALKRPPVDVDPTVLERLDEVARENPSPGPNREDASMMLAAIVAHPDDDTPRAVFADWLTERRDPRGEFIALQLARTQRKATPEERRREAALLASHRQALLGPFDGLVGKTGLVFERGFLVEATALTELPVHPLTRLLRSVHFKKDVGDGVDLGGLEEAHGPRPRANTPSLPALAPRLRRWSFDVIDWPVALAAFENASLDELRLEGVGRWGALPLAEVLNTTLRTGCAKGLSRLTLELVNFRADTLSRVTLPSRLGVLRIGGPSLGWLEFTRTADAWALEATVEGYNPDRTAQLFKAVLQGLGLKCDSRVTSNGVQHERSGGLLRAVLEPFSRSLEWVVS
;
A
#
# COMPACT_ATOMS: atom_id res chain seq x y z
N MET A 1 -2.26 3.35 54.27
CA MET A 1 -2.88 2.27 53.51
C MET A 1 -2.34 0.96 54.02
N PRO A 2 -3.16 -0.04 54.39
CA PRO A 2 -2.65 -1.34 54.85
C PRO A 2 -1.93 -2.05 53.70
N ALA A 3 -0.73 -2.59 53.97
CA ALA A 3 0.04 -3.37 53.04
C ALA A 3 -0.80 -4.59 52.60
N ARG A 4 -1.07 -4.70 51.30
CA ARG A 4 -1.67 -5.91 50.71
C ARG A 4 -0.80 -7.12 51.09
N ALA A 5 -1.36 -8.05 51.83
CA ALA A 5 -0.70 -9.31 52.13
C ALA A 5 -0.27 -9.95 50.81
N LYS A 6 1.05 -10.20 50.66
CA LYS A 6 1.59 -10.92 49.52
C LYS A 6 1.07 -12.37 49.60
N THR A 7 0.14 -12.71 48.71
CA THR A 7 -0.24 -14.10 48.47
C THR A 7 1.03 -14.92 48.23
N PRO A 8 1.22 -16.07 48.90
CA PRO A 8 2.39 -16.91 48.65
C PRO A 8 2.46 -17.31 47.17
N PRO A 9 3.65 -17.38 46.59
CA PRO A 9 3.78 -17.74 45.17
C PRO A 9 3.19 -19.13 44.95
N THR A 10 2.17 -19.22 44.08
CA THR A 10 1.58 -20.50 43.66
C THR A 10 2.69 -21.35 43.03
N SER A 11 2.87 -22.60 43.49
CA SER A 11 3.91 -23.45 42.93
C SER A 11 3.60 -23.81 41.48
N ILE A 12 4.65 -23.94 40.65
CA ILE A 12 4.50 -24.35 39.23
C ILE A 12 3.72 -25.67 39.15
N ALA A 13 4.08 -26.64 39.98
CA ALA A 13 3.39 -27.96 40.05
C ALA A 13 1.88 -27.85 40.35
N THR A 14 1.47 -26.85 41.17
CA THR A 14 0.05 -26.61 41.44
C THR A 14 -0.66 -26.10 40.20
N VAL A 15 -0.07 -25.16 39.47
CA VAL A 15 -0.68 -24.59 38.23
C VAL A 15 -0.72 -25.66 37.13
N GLU A 16 0.31 -26.48 37.00
CA GLU A 16 0.30 -27.62 36.07
C GLU A 16 -0.79 -28.65 36.41
N ALA A 17 -0.99 -28.93 37.69
CA ALA A 17 -2.07 -29.82 38.14
C ALA A 17 -3.45 -29.20 37.81
N ASP A 18 -3.63 -27.93 38.06
CA ASP A 18 -4.85 -27.19 37.69
C ASP A 18 -5.11 -27.30 36.17
N LEU A 19 -4.09 -27.03 35.33
CA LEU A 19 -4.20 -27.13 33.87
C LEU A 19 -4.52 -28.56 33.39
N ARG A 20 -4.00 -29.62 34.07
CA ARG A 20 -4.37 -31.02 33.75
C ARG A 20 -5.83 -31.30 34.06
N ALA A 21 -6.39 -30.69 35.10
CA ALA A 21 -7.77 -30.87 35.51
C ALA A 21 -8.79 -30.09 34.67
N LEU A 22 -8.36 -29.02 33.99
CA LEU A 22 -9.24 -28.19 33.14
C LEU A 22 -9.56 -28.93 31.82
N ASP A 23 -10.77 -28.66 31.29
CA ASP A 23 -11.07 -28.91 29.89
C ASP A 23 -10.23 -27.97 29.02
N PRO A 24 -9.30 -28.51 28.21
CA PRO A 24 -8.42 -27.64 27.39
C PRO A 24 -9.19 -26.84 26.32
N ARG A 25 -10.47 -27.15 26.05
CA ARG A 25 -11.35 -26.39 25.16
C ARG A 25 -12.06 -25.22 25.85
N ASP A 26 -12.07 -25.20 27.19
CA ASP A 26 -12.57 -24.06 27.94
C ASP A 26 -11.52 -22.94 28.05
N ALA A 27 -11.43 -22.11 27.01
CA ALA A 27 -10.49 -21.00 26.97
C ALA A 27 -10.66 -20.01 28.14
N LYS A 28 -11.88 -19.84 28.68
CA LYS A 28 -12.12 -18.92 29.81
C LYS A 28 -11.42 -19.39 31.08
N ALA A 29 -11.29 -20.69 31.27
CA ALA A 29 -10.56 -21.29 32.39
C ALA A 29 -9.06 -21.48 32.07
N VAL A 30 -8.73 -21.88 30.86
CA VAL A 30 -7.35 -22.16 30.42
C VAL A 30 -6.49 -20.90 30.35
N ILE A 31 -7.00 -19.79 29.78
CA ILE A 31 -6.21 -18.55 29.60
C ILE A 31 -5.69 -17.99 30.94
N PRO A 32 -6.49 -17.82 31.99
CA PRO A 32 -5.98 -17.35 33.28
C PRO A 32 -4.93 -18.28 33.89
N ALA A 33 -5.10 -19.60 33.74
CA ALA A 33 -4.13 -20.57 34.23
C ALA A 33 -2.81 -20.50 33.46
N LEU A 34 -2.85 -20.37 32.13
CA LEU A 34 -1.67 -20.13 31.29
C LEU A 34 -0.95 -18.82 31.64
N VAL A 35 -1.67 -17.74 31.96
CA VAL A 35 -1.05 -16.47 32.40
C VAL A 35 -0.30 -16.69 33.73
N LYS A 36 -0.88 -17.42 34.68
CA LYS A 36 -0.22 -17.77 35.95
C LYS A 36 1.02 -18.63 35.71
N LEU A 37 0.92 -19.67 34.88
CA LEU A 37 2.04 -20.52 34.53
C LEU A 37 3.17 -19.74 33.85
N TRP A 38 2.83 -18.89 32.88
CA TRP A 38 3.81 -18.07 32.21
C TRP A 38 4.52 -17.09 33.15
N ARG A 39 3.79 -16.43 34.06
CA ARG A 39 4.36 -15.53 35.07
C ARG A 39 5.32 -16.24 36.02
N ALA A 40 5.02 -17.51 36.32
CA ALA A 40 5.88 -18.34 37.18
C ALA A 40 7.13 -18.86 36.46
N THR A 41 7.04 -19.10 35.14
CA THR A 41 8.08 -19.82 34.37
C THR A 41 8.81 -18.98 33.35
N TRP A 42 8.20 -17.88 32.86
CA TRP A 42 8.68 -17.09 31.72
C TRP A 42 9.00 -17.94 30.47
N ASN A 43 8.34 -19.11 30.36
CA ASN A 43 8.58 -20.08 29.30
C ASN A 43 7.99 -19.56 27.96
N PRO A 44 8.81 -19.44 26.90
CA PRO A 44 8.36 -18.90 25.60
C PRO A 44 7.26 -19.77 24.94
N ARG A 45 7.27 -21.09 25.18
CA ARG A 45 6.24 -22.00 24.64
C ARG A 45 4.89 -21.72 25.27
N VAL A 46 4.85 -21.50 26.60
CA VAL A 46 3.63 -21.07 27.31
C VAL A 46 3.15 -19.71 26.80
N GLY A 47 4.08 -18.77 26.54
CA GLY A 47 3.75 -17.46 25.95
C GLY A 47 3.10 -17.56 24.57
N ARG A 48 3.59 -18.45 23.71
CA ARG A 48 2.99 -18.70 22.37
C ARG A 48 1.63 -19.40 22.47
N LEU A 49 1.48 -20.38 23.36
CA LEU A 49 0.18 -21.02 23.63
C LEU A 49 -0.86 -20.00 24.09
N LEU A 50 -0.48 -19.12 25.01
CA LEU A 50 -1.35 -18.06 25.50
C LEU A 50 -1.78 -17.10 24.38
N GLU A 51 -0.87 -16.76 23.46
CA GLU A 51 -1.19 -15.99 22.26
C GLU A 51 -2.21 -16.73 21.37
N SER A 52 -1.97 -18.02 21.10
CA SER A 52 -2.85 -18.85 20.25
C SER A 52 -4.25 -18.98 20.84
N PHE A 53 -4.36 -19.37 22.12
CA PHE A 53 -5.65 -19.46 22.82
C PHE A 53 -6.35 -18.11 22.89
N GLY A 54 -5.59 -17.04 23.18
CA GLY A 54 -6.11 -15.69 23.23
C GLY A 54 -6.66 -15.23 21.90
N ALA A 55 -5.93 -15.46 20.83
CA ALA A 55 -6.34 -15.06 19.48
C ALA A 55 -7.52 -15.89 18.96
N ALA A 56 -7.56 -17.20 19.25
CA ALA A 56 -8.68 -18.07 18.88
C ALA A 56 -10.01 -17.67 19.55
N ASN A 57 -9.94 -17.04 20.72
CA ASN A 57 -11.10 -16.66 21.51
C ASN A 57 -11.32 -15.14 21.59
N ALA A 58 -10.51 -14.35 20.87
CA ALA A 58 -10.70 -12.92 20.76
C ALA A 58 -11.90 -12.61 19.83
N GLY A 59 -12.82 -11.80 20.34
CA GLY A 59 -13.92 -11.25 19.55
C GLY A 59 -13.79 -9.73 19.41
N PRO A 60 -14.42 -9.11 18.40
CA PRO A 60 -14.48 -7.66 18.31
C PRO A 60 -15.16 -7.07 19.53
N LEU A 61 -14.69 -5.91 19.99
CA LEU A 61 -15.39 -5.12 21.00
C LEU A 61 -16.48 -4.31 20.30
N GLU A 62 -17.75 -4.67 20.56
CA GLU A 62 -18.91 -4.11 19.84
C GLU A 62 -19.23 -2.66 20.23
N ASP A 63 -18.90 -2.24 21.45
CA ASP A 63 -19.32 -0.96 22.03
C ASP A 63 -18.22 0.11 22.07
N LEU A 64 -17.23 0.07 21.15
CA LEU A 64 -16.20 1.09 21.12
C LEU A 64 -16.73 2.42 20.54
N PRO A 65 -16.40 3.56 21.17
CA PRO A 65 -16.81 4.88 20.67
C PRO A 65 -16.38 5.14 19.22
N LEU A 66 -17.24 5.81 18.44
CA LEU A 66 -16.93 6.14 17.04
C LEU A 66 -15.86 7.22 16.93
N LYS A 67 -15.84 8.21 17.84
CA LYS A 67 -14.83 9.27 17.84
C LYS A 67 -13.48 8.72 18.30
N LYS A 68 -12.42 8.96 17.52
CA LYS A 68 -11.08 8.45 17.79
C LYS A 68 -10.52 8.82 19.16
N THR A 69 -10.78 10.04 19.64
CA THR A 69 -10.35 10.51 20.97
C THR A 69 -11.02 9.74 22.11
N GLU A 70 -12.33 9.54 22.04
CA GLU A 70 -13.11 8.79 23.02
C GLU A 70 -12.71 7.30 22.98
N ARG A 71 -12.53 6.74 21.80
CA ARG A 71 -12.04 5.35 21.61
C ARG A 71 -10.67 5.13 22.22
N SER A 72 -9.75 6.09 22.06
CA SER A 72 -8.42 6.05 22.67
C SER A 72 -8.49 5.93 24.20
N LEU A 73 -9.33 6.74 24.83
CA LEU A 73 -9.52 6.73 26.29
C LEU A 73 -10.21 5.45 26.76
N GLU A 74 -11.19 4.98 26.01
CA GLU A 74 -11.89 3.74 26.33
C GLU A 74 -10.97 2.52 26.22
N LEU A 75 -10.14 2.44 25.18
CA LEU A 75 -9.11 1.39 25.05
C LEU A 75 -8.09 1.46 26.19
N ALA A 76 -7.73 2.66 26.66
CA ALA A 76 -6.87 2.83 27.82
C ALA A 76 -7.52 2.36 29.13
N ARG A 77 -8.82 2.57 29.29
CA ARG A 77 -9.62 2.05 30.41
C ARG A 77 -9.69 0.52 30.37
N LEU A 78 -10.09 -0.02 29.23
CA LEU A 78 -10.18 -1.48 29.02
C LEU A 78 -8.82 -2.18 29.18
N ALA A 79 -7.72 -1.53 28.78
CA ALA A 79 -6.37 -2.05 28.98
C ALA A 79 -6.07 -2.32 30.47
N ARG A 80 -6.54 -1.44 31.36
CA ARG A 80 -6.36 -1.59 32.82
C ARG A 80 -7.34 -2.58 33.44
N ASP A 81 -8.59 -2.56 32.99
CA ASP A 81 -9.71 -3.23 33.66
C ASP A 81 -9.96 -4.65 33.14
N ALA A 82 -9.49 -4.99 31.92
CA ALA A 82 -9.72 -6.29 31.32
C ALA A 82 -9.03 -7.43 32.10
N GLY A 83 -9.82 -8.41 32.47
CA GLY A 83 -9.32 -9.68 32.99
C GLY A 83 -8.55 -10.47 31.92
N ASP A 84 -7.81 -11.50 32.36
CA ASP A 84 -6.89 -12.27 31.50
C ASP A 84 -7.59 -12.86 30.26
N ALA A 85 -8.82 -13.36 30.38
CA ALA A 85 -9.59 -13.94 29.29
C ALA A 85 -9.99 -12.91 28.23
N ALA A 86 -10.43 -11.70 28.64
CA ALA A 86 -10.88 -10.64 27.74
C ALA A 86 -9.75 -9.83 27.10
N ARG A 87 -8.53 -9.94 27.66
CA ARG A 87 -7.40 -9.10 27.24
C ARG A 87 -7.03 -9.23 25.78
N SER A 88 -7.17 -10.40 25.17
CA SER A 88 -6.87 -10.60 23.76
C SER A 88 -7.79 -9.79 22.83
N SER A 89 -9.08 -9.67 23.16
CA SER A 89 -10.02 -8.83 22.41
C SER A 89 -9.66 -7.33 22.50
N VAL A 90 -9.23 -6.88 23.69
CA VAL A 90 -8.78 -5.49 23.88
C VAL A 90 -7.49 -5.21 23.10
N LEU A 91 -6.52 -6.13 23.12
CA LEU A 91 -5.27 -6.03 22.37
C LEU A 91 -5.53 -5.98 20.86
N GLN A 92 -6.37 -6.87 20.35
CA GLN A 92 -6.74 -6.90 18.93
C GLN A 92 -7.43 -5.59 18.49
N SER A 93 -8.38 -5.10 19.29
CA SER A 93 -9.06 -3.83 19.02
C SER A 93 -8.12 -2.62 19.11
N PHE A 94 -7.15 -2.66 20.02
CA PHE A 94 -6.10 -1.65 20.11
C PHE A 94 -5.18 -1.68 18.88
N GLU A 95 -4.72 -2.83 18.42
CA GLU A 95 -3.89 -2.94 17.21
C GLU A 95 -4.62 -2.40 15.98
N ALA A 96 -5.90 -2.73 15.82
CA ALA A 96 -6.73 -2.18 14.76
C ALA A 96 -6.86 -0.65 14.84
N PHE A 97 -7.07 -0.11 16.04
CA PHE A 97 -7.13 1.33 16.28
C PHE A 97 -5.78 2.02 16.02
N ALA A 98 -4.67 1.45 16.50
CA ALA A 98 -3.34 2.04 16.41
C ALA A 98 -2.89 2.28 14.96
N ARG A 99 -3.30 1.43 14.02
CA ARG A 99 -2.96 1.56 12.59
C ARG A 99 -3.58 2.79 11.94
N ASP A 100 -4.78 3.19 12.38
CA ASP A 100 -5.52 4.33 11.84
C ASP A 100 -5.41 5.62 12.68
N ALA A 101 -4.73 5.56 13.83
CA ALA A 101 -4.61 6.65 14.77
C ALA A 101 -3.22 7.30 14.73
N THR A 102 -3.15 8.60 15.00
CA THR A 102 -1.87 9.27 15.22
C THR A 102 -1.23 8.83 16.54
N GLY A 103 0.10 8.93 16.66
CA GLY A 103 0.83 8.52 17.86
C GLY A 103 0.31 9.17 19.16
N GLY A 104 -0.21 10.40 19.11
CA GLY A 104 -0.84 11.06 20.26
C GLY A 104 -2.12 10.36 20.74
N LEU A 105 -2.90 9.80 19.82
CA LEU A 105 -4.13 9.05 20.16
C LEU A 105 -3.82 7.63 20.65
N VAL A 106 -2.71 7.05 20.23
CA VAL A 106 -2.28 5.71 20.67
C VAL A 106 -1.71 5.74 22.09
N TRP A 107 -1.13 6.86 22.48
CA TRP A 107 -0.40 7.02 23.74
C TRP A 107 -1.16 6.58 25.01
N PRO A 108 -2.41 6.99 25.27
CA PRO A 108 -3.09 6.64 26.52
C PRO A 108 -3.22 5.13 26.75
N ALA A 109 -3.50 4.38 25.69
CA ALA A 109 -3.62 2.93 25.77
C ALA A 109 -2.24 2.27 25.98
N VAL A 110 -1.19 2.71 25.27
CA VAL A 110 0.18 2.19 25.45
C VAL A 110 0.70 2.49 26.88
N GLU A 111 0.36 3.64 27.43
CA GLU A 111 0.67 3.97 28.81
C GLU A 111 -0.02 3.00 29.78
N ALA A 112 -1.31 2.74 29.59
CA ALA A 112 -2.07 1.79 30.39
C ALA A 112 -1.48 0.37 30.32
N TRP A 113 -1.11 -0.11 29.15
CA TRP A 113 -0.44 -1.41 28.98
C TRP A 113 0.89 -1.52 29.73
N GLY A 114 1.63 -0.43 29.83
CA GLY A 114 2.88 -0.41 30.57
C GLY A 114 2.73 -0.56 32.08
N ASP A 115 1.54 -0.39 32.64
CA ASP A 115 1.30 -0.38 34.09
C ASP A 115 0.64 -1.65 34.63
N ILE A 116 0.10 -2.52 33.77
CA ILE A 116 -0.52 -3.79 34.17
C ILE A 116 0.52 -4.84 34.58
N GLU A 117 0.05 -5.94 35.17
CA GLU A 117 0.89 -7.10 35.45
C GLU A 117 1.44 -7.73 34.15
N PRO A 118 2.66 -8.31 34.20
CA PRO A 118 3.29 -8.91 33.02
C PRO A 118 2.38 -9.90 32.29
N ASP A 119 2.30 -9.75 30.95
CA ASP A 119 1.51 -10.59 30.06
C ASP A 119 2.21 -10.66 28.68
N PRO A 120 2.58 -11.84 28.18
CA PRO A 120 3.38 -12.00 26.95
C PRO A 120 2.66 -11.50 25.71
N ARG A 121 1.34 -11.47 25.71
CA ARG A 121 0.51 -10.92 24.61
C ARG A 121 0.74 -9.43 24.42
N VAL A 122 0.96 -8.67 25.52
CA VAL A 122 1.27 -7.23 25.47
C VAL A 122 2.63 -6.97 24.82
N ALA A 123 3.65 -7.79 25.11
CA ALA A 123 4.94 -7.65 24.45
C ALA A 123 4.86 -7.86 22.94
N ARG A 124 4.13 -8.87 22.50
CA ARG A 124 3.92 -9.20 21.08
C ARG A 124 3.08 -8.15 20.37
N MET A 125 2.02 -7.65 21.02
CA MET A 125 1.26 -6.49 20.54
C MET A 125 2.18 -5.28 20.37
N ALA A 126 3.03 -4.97 21.35
CA ALA A 126 3.95 -3.84 21.27
C ALA A 126 4.95 -3.98 20.10
N LEU A 127 5.46 -5.19 19.84
CA LEU A 127 6.30 -5.48 18.67
C LEU A 127 5.54 -5.22 17.36
N ARG A 128 4.34 -5.75 17.20
CA ARG A 128 3.52 -5.53 16.00
C ARG A 128 3.17 -4.06 15.81
N THR A 129 2.88 -3.36 16.90
CA THR A 129 2.62 -1.91 16.88
C THR A 129 3.86 -1.10 16.47
N LEU A 130 5.05 -1.47 16.95
CA LEU A 130 6.31 -0.85 16.53
C LEU A 130 6.54 -0.97 15.02
N VAL A 131 6.22 -2.11 14.42
CA VAL A 131 6.32 -2.33 12.96
C VAL A 131 5.24 -1.55 12.21
N SER A 132 3.99 -1.58 12.67
CA SER A 132 2.87 -0.93 11.97
C SER A 132 2.89 0.60 12.03
N LEU A 133 3.44 1.21 13.08
CA LEU A 133 3.54 2.67 13.28
C LEU A 133 4.87 3.27 12.84
N GLU A 134 5.69 2.53 12.14
CA GLU A 134 7.06 2.91 11.76
C GLU A 134 7.24 4.36 11.32
N HIS A 135 6.30 4.90 10.52
CA HIS A 135 6.36 6.28 10.01
C HIS A 135 5.77 7.33 10.95
N GLN A 136 5.11 6.93 12.03
CA GLN A 136 4.42 7.82 12.98
C GLN A 136 5.00 7.75 14.40
N LEU A 137 6.08 6.99 14.60
CA LEU A 137 6.71 6.83 15.91
C LEU A 137 7.42 8.09 16.36
N THR A 138 6.87 8.74 17.38
CA THR A 138 7.63 9.74 18.15
C THR A 138 8.62 9.02 19.08
N GLY A 139 9.74 9.65 19.41
CA GLY A 139 10.71 9.06 20.32
C GLY A 139 10.14 8.74 21.72
N LYS A 140 9.05 9.39 22.13
CA LYS A 140 8.34 9.12 23.39
C LYS A 140 7.53 7.82 23.26
N LEU A 141 6.73 7.67 22.20
CA LEU A 141 5.91 6.49 21.95
C LEU A 141 6.78 5.24 21.74
N TRP A 142 7.86 5.38 20.96
CA TRP A 142 8.84 4.31 20.74
C TRP A 142 9.39 3.79 22.08
N ARG A 143 9.86 4.68 22.96
CA ARG A 143 10.40 4.29 24.27
C ARG A 143 9.38 3.56 25.15
N ARG A 144 8.10 3.94 25.06
CA ARG A 144 7.05 3.30 25.86
C ARG A 144 6.70 1.91 25.32
N LEU A 145 6.59 1.74 24.00
CA LEU A 145 6.40 0.43 23.38
C LEU A 145 7.56 -0.52 23.67
N VAL A 146 8.81 -0.07 23.55
CA VAL A 146 9.98 -0.85 23.96
C VAL A 146 9.93 -1.18 25.46
N GLY A 147 9.47 -0.26 26.31
CA GLY A 147 9.23 -0.51 27.72
C GLY A 147 8.17 -1.60 27.96
N CYS A 148 7.11 -1.67 27.14
CA CYS A 148 6.15 -2.78 27.16
C CYS A 148 6.82 -4.11 26.80
N VAL A 149 7.69 -4.13 25.78
CA VAL A 149 8.46 -5.34 25.43
C VAL A 149 9.36 -5.74 26.59
N GLU A 150 10.07 -4.82 27.23
CA GLU A 150 10.95 -5.11 28.38
C GLU A 150 10.17 -5.66 29.58
N ARG A 151 8.99 -5.09 29.86
CA ARG A 151 8.19 -5.47 31.03
C ARG A 151 7.47 -6.79 30.86
N HIS A 152 6.93 -7.04 29.66
CA HIS A 152 6.00 -8.12 29.38
C HIS A 152 6.60 -9.26 28.52
N GLY A 153 7.82 -9.10 28.02
CA GLY A 153 8.45 -10.07 27.13
C GLY A 153 9.11 -11.24 27.84
N ASP A 154 9.13 -12.36 27.17
CA ASP A 154 9.92 -13.54 27.45
C ASP A 154 11.11 -13.66 26.47
N ARG A 155 11.96 -14.69 26.62
CA ARG A 155 13.14 -14.92 25.76
C ARG A 155 12.74 -15.11 24.28
N GLY A 156 11.56 -15.67 23.98
CA GLY A 156 11.08 -15.92 22.62
C GLY A 156 10.85 -14.64 21.82
N VAL A 157 10.53 -13.55 22.52
CA VAL A 157 10.34 -12.22 21.90
C VAL A 157 11.59 -11.73 21.15
N LYS A 158 12.81 -12.17 21.54
CA LYS A 158 14.05 -11.82 20.84
C LYS A 158 14.05 -12.30 19.38
N ASP A 159 13.61 -13.54 19.15
CA ASP A 159 13.55 -14.09 17.80
C ASP A 159 12.42 -13.46 16.99
N GLU A 160 11.30 -13.19 17.63
CA GLU A 160 10.14 -12.52 17.02
C GLU A 160 10.45 -11.04 16.68
N ALA A 161 11.41 -10.40 17.36
CA ALA A 161 11.84 -9.03 17.10
C ALA A 161 12.84 -8.89 15.93
N ARG A 162 13.41 -9.99 15.41
CA ARG A 162 14.43 -9.94 14.31
C ARG A 162 13.99 -9.15 13.08
N PRO A 163 12.76 -9.34 12.55
CA PRO A 163 12.31 -8.57 11.39
C PRO A 163 12.28 -7.05 11.66
N TYR A 164 11.89 -6.66 12.86
CA TYR A 164 11.87 -5.25 13.25
C TYR A 164 13.28 -4.65 13.37
N LEU A 165 14.22 -5.40 13.95
CA LEU A 165 15.63 -4.96 14.02
C LEU A 165 16.25 -4.83 12.62
N ALA A 166 15.97 -5.78 11.72
CA ALA A 166 16.43 -5.70 10.33
C ALA A 166 15.91 -4.42 9.64
N LEU A 167 14.61 -4.11 9.81
CA LEU A 167 14.00 -2.91 9.28
C LEU A 167 14.64 -1.63 9.82
N LEU A 168 14.88 -1.54 11.12
CA LEU A 168 15.55 -0.39 11.73
C LEU A 168 16.99 -0.21 11.23
N THR A 169 17.69 -1.32 10.99
CA THR A 169 19.08 -1.30 10.50
C THR A 169 19.18 -0.77 9.07
N THR A 170 18.21 -1.08 8.22
CA THR A 170 18.19 -0.61 6.81
C THR A 170 17.89 0.88 6.67
N LYS A 171 17.27 1.50 7.67
CA LYS A 171 16.88 2.92 7.60
C LYS A 171 18.04 3.93 7.70
N GLY A 172 19.18 3.55 8.23
CA GLY A 172 20.33 4.46 8.40
C GLY A 172 20.03 5.71 9.24
N GLY A 173 21.00 6.61 9.39
CA GLY A 173 20.82 7.90 10.05
C GLY A 173 20.54 7.82 11.55
N GLY A 174 19.63 8.65 12.08
CA GLY A 174 19.36 8.81 13.52
C GLY A 174 18.78 7.59 14.25
N TRP A 175 18.51 6.48 13.56
CA TRP A 175 17.93 5.26 14.14
C TRP A 175 18.96 4.31 14.78
N GLY A 176 20.26 4.51 14.57
CA GLY A 176 21.33 3.66 15.16
C GLY A 176 21.22 3.53 16.67
N PHE A 177 20.97 4.62 17.39
CA PHE A 177 20.73 4.60 18.84
C PHE A 177 19.51 3.77 19.24
N SER A 178 18.47 3.77 18.42
CA SER A 178 17.25 2.99 18.65
C SER A 178 17.48 1.50 18.48
N VAL A 179 18.27 1.09 17.49
CA VAL A 179 18.68 -0.31 17.26
C VAL A 179 19.48 -0.83 18.44
N GLU A 180 20.52 -0.12 18.85
CA GLU A 180 21.37 -0.51 19.99
C GLU A 180 20.54 -0.64 21.27
N ARG A 181 19.73 0.36 21.59
CA ARG A 181 18.88 0.34 22.78
C ARG A 181 17.91 -0.83 22.78
N PHE A 182 17.27 -1.12 21.64
CA PHE A 182 16.31 -2.22 21.53
C PHE A 182 17.01 -3.58 21.64
N THR A 183 18.16 -3.74 20.99
CA THR A 183 19.01 -4.94 21.11
C THR A 183 19.37 -5.18 22.56
N ASN A 184 19.82 -4.15 23.28
CA ASN A 184 20.15 -4.23 24.72
C ASN A 184 18.94 -4.66 25.58
N VAL A 185 17.74 -4.21 25.25
CA VAL A 185 16.51 -4.65 25.94
C VAL A 185 16.27 -6.13 25.72
N LEU A 186 16.36 -6.61 24.47
CA LEU A 186 16.15 -8.02 24.12
C LEU A 186 17.19 -8.95 24.75
N GLU A 187 18.44 -8.52 24.85
CA GLU A 187 19.50 -9.28 25.53
C GLU A 187 19.25 -9.35 27.04
N LYS A 188 18.85 -8.23 27.66
CA LYS A 188 18.50 -8.22 29.08
C LYS A 188 17.32 -9.13 29.41
N LEU A 189 16.32 -9.24 28.53
CA LEU A 189 15.20 -10.17 28.71
C LEU A 189 15.68 -11.62 28.80
N ALA A 190 16.60 -12.01 27.94
CA ALA A 190 17.16 -13.35 27.93
C ALA A 190 17.95 -13.69 29.21
N LEU A 191 18.60 -12.68 29.83
CA LEU A 191 19.43 -12.85 31.02
C LEU A 191 18.62 -12.76 32.34
N LYS A 192 17.67 -11.81 32.42
CA LYS A 192 16.93 -11.51 33.65
C LYS A 192 15.82 -12.52 33.97
N ARG A 193 15.35 -13.23 32.98
CA ARG A 193 14.20 -14.14 33.08
C ARG A 193 14.50 -15.46 32.41
N PRO A 194 15.40 -16.27 32.97
CA PRO A 194 15.66 -17.60 32.45
C PRO A 194 14.34 -18.41 32.47
N PRO A 195 13.97 -19.08 31.38
CA PRO A 195 12.77 -19.86 31.34
C PRO A 195 12.92 -21.07 32.29
N VAL A 196 11.87 -21.38 33.02
CA VAL A 196 11.77 -22.58 33.80
C VAL A 196 11.04 -23.63 32.97
N ASP A 197 11.50 -24.88 33.04
CA ASP A 197 10.89 -25.99 32.33
C ASP A 197 9.47 -26.27 32.88
N VAL A 198 8.59 -26.59 31.98
CA VAL A 198 7.20 -26.95 32.23
C VAL A 198 7.02 -28.40 31.76
N ASP A 199 6.19 -29.16 32.44
CA ASP A 199 5.91 -30.55 32.07
C ASP A 199 5.51 -30.65 30.58
N PRO A 200 6.28 -31.38 29.76
CA PRO A 200 6.02 -31.51 28.33
C PRO A 200 4.61 -32.00 28.01
N THR A 201 4.06 -32.92 28.85
CA THR A 201 2.73 -33.50 28.61
C THR A 201 1.60 -32.49 28.73
N VAL A 202 1.74 -31.49 29.61
CA VAL A 202 0.78 -30.37 29.72
C VAL A 202 0.83 -29.49 28.46
N LEU A 203 2.06 -29.20 28.01
CA LEU A 203 2.24 -28.37 26.84
C LEU A 203 1.77 -29.05 25.54
N GLU A 204 2.05 -30.35 25.38
CA GLU A 204 1.64 -31.14 24.21
C GLU A 204 0.12 -31.23 24.09
N ARG A 205 -0.58 -31.49 25.21
CA ARG A 205 -2.04 -31.48 25.23
C ARG A 205 -2.64 -30.13 24.84
N LEU A 206 -2.06 -29.04 25.31
CA LEU A 206 -2.53 -27.68 24.97
C LEU A 206 -2.17 -27.31 23.54
N ASP A 207 -1.00 -27.71 23.04
CA ASP A 207 -0.61 -27.52 21.63
C ASP A 207 -1.55 -28.29 20.67
N GLU A 208 -2.03 -29.47 21.06
CA GLU A 208 -2.98 -30.26 20.28
C GLU A 208 -4.32 -29.53 20.15
N VAL A 209 -4.87 -29.06 21.26
CA VAL A 209 -6.11 -28.28 21.26
C VAL A 209 -5.96 -26.95 20.54
N ALA A 210 -4.81 -26.29 20.67
CA ALA A 210 -4.53 -25.05 19.91
C ALA A 210 -4.46 -25.31 18.40
N ARG A 211 -4.02 -26.49 17.97
CA ARG A 211 -4.04 -26.93 16.57
C ARG A 211 -5.43 -27.31 16.08
N GLU A 212 -6.25 -27.95 16.95
CA GLU A 212 -7.65 -28.29 16.63
C GLU A 212 -8.55 -27.05 16.56
N ASN A 213 -8.27 -26.04 17.35
CA ASN A 213 -8.95 -24.74 17.36
C ASN A 213 -7.98 -23.65 16.87
N PRO A 214 -7.62 -23.65 15.58
CA PRO A 214 -6.76 -22.61 15.06
C PRO A 214 -7.45 -21.27 15.32
N SER A 215 -6.64 -20.31 15.74
CA SER A 215 -7.06 -18.88 15.77
C SER A 215 -7.92 -18.62 14.53
N PRO A 216 -9.02 -17.86 14.60
CA PRO A 216 -9.82 -17.54 13.43
C PRO A 216 -9.05 -16.75 12.36
N GLY A 217 -7.75 -16.54 12.59
CA GLY A 217 -6.83 -16.18 11.51
C GLY A 217 -6.66 -17.36 10.55
N PRO A 218 -6.54 -17.10 9.24
CA PRO A 218 -6.35 -18.14 8.23
C PRO A 218 -5.16 -19.02 8.61
N ASN A 219 -5.30 -20.35 8.52
CA ASN A 219 -4.14 -21.22 8.46
C ASN A 219 -3.24 -20.66 7.36
N ARG A 220 -2.04 -20.19 7.74
CA ARG A 220 -1.21 -19.34 6.87
C ARG A 220 -0.81 -20.07 5.59
N GLU A 221 -0.71 -21.41 5.67
CA GLU A 221 -0.37 -22.26 4.53
C GLU A 221 -1.55 -22.41 3.57
N ASP A 222 -2.75 -22.69 4.06
CA ASP A 222 -3.94 -22.82 3.22
C ASP A 222 -4.29 -21.49 2.54
N ALA A 223 -4.25 -20.39 3.30
CA ALA A 223 -4.46 -19.06 2.75
C ALA A 223 -3.43 -18.71 1.66
N SER A 224 -2.16 -19.06 1.89
CA SER A 224 -1.07 -18.82 0.94
C SER A 224 -1.26 -19.61 -0.35
N MET A 225 -1.67 -20.90 -0.26
CA MET A 225 -1.97 -21.72 -1.44
C MET A 225 -3.16 -21.19 -2.23
N MET A 226 -4.24 -20.79 -1.55
CA MET A 226 -5.42 -20.22 -2.21
C MET A 226 -5.10 -18.88 -2.88
N LEU A 227 -4.32 -18.02 -2.22
CA LEU A 227 -3.85 -16.76 -2.82
C LEU A 227 -2.92 -17.01 -4.00
N ALA A 228 -2.06 -18.03 -3.94
CA ALA A 228 -1.20 -18.41 -5.06
C ALA A 228 -2.04 -18.87 -6.28
N ALA A 229 -3.11 -19.63 -6.06
CA ALA A 229 -4.04 -20.04 -7.12
C ALA A 229 -4.75 -18.83 -7.77
N ILE A 230 -5.20 -17.86 -6.96
CA ILE A 230 -5.82 -16.62 -7.45
C ILE A 230 -4.82 -15.80 -8.29
N VAL A 231 -3.57 -15.69 -7.82
CA VAL A 231 -2.52 -14.94 -8.51
C VAL A 231 -2.08 -15.63 -9.81
N ALA A 232 -2.08 -16.97 -9.84
CA ALA A 232 -1.76 -17.75 -11.04
C ALA A 232 -2.85 -17.61 -12.13
N HIS A 233 -4.10 -17.48 -11.73
CA HIS A 233 -5.26 -17.37 -12.62
C HIS A 233 -6.09 -16.11 -12.30
N PRO A 234 -5.57 -14.91 -12.58
CA PRO A 234 -6.16 -13.64 -12.13
C PRO A 234 -7.53 -13.33 -12.75
N ASP A 235 -7.89 -13.98 -13.85
CA ASP A 235 -9.17 -13.78 -14.53
C ASP A 235 -10.22 -14.89 -14.22
N ASP A 236 -9.81 -15.95 -13.49
CA ASP A 236 -10.70 -17.02 -13.05
C ASP A 236 -11.34 -16.67 -11.69
N ASP A 237 -12.66 -16.69 -11.64
CA ASP A 237 -13.43 -16.41 -10.42
C ASP A 237 -13.51 -17.64 -9.48
N THR A 238 -13.25 -18.86 -9.97
CA THR A 238 -13.37 -20.10 -9.18
C THR A 238 -12.45 -20.12 -7.95
N PRO A 239 -11.13 -19.83 -8.05
CA PRO A 239 -10.26 -19.78 -6.86
C PRO A 239 -10.68 -18.69 -5.87
N ARG A 240 -11.25 -17.58 -6.35
CA ARG A 240 -11.75 -16.50 -5.50
C ARG A 240 -13.01 -16.91 -4.74
N ALA A 241 -13.93 -17.63 -5.38
CA ALA A 241 -15.14 -18.14 -4.73
C ALA A 241 -14.78 -19.11 -3.61
N VAL A 242 -13.87 -20.08 -3.88
CA VAL A 242 -13.37 -21.01 -2.86
C VAL A 242 -12.71 -20.28 -1.69
N PHE A 243 -11.91 -19.25 -1.98
CA PHE A 243 -11.27 -18.45 -0.94
C PHE A 243 -12.30 -17.61 -0.14
N ALA A 244 -13.33 -17.10 -0.79
CA ALA A 244 -14.41 -16.37 -0.13
C ALA A 244 -15.19 -17.26 0.84
N ASP A 245 -15.56 -18.48 0.43
CA ASP A 245 -16.24 -19.46 1.27
C ASP A 245 -15.37 -19.84 2.48
N TRP A 246 -14.10 -20.15 2.24
CA TRP A 246 -13.13 -20.48 3.27
C TRP A 246 -12.94 -19.34 4.30
N LEU A 247 -12.93 -18.08 3.87
CA LEU A 247 -12.88 -16.90 4.74
C LEU A 247 -14.20 -16.73 5.52
N THR A 248 -15.35 -16.95 4.86
CA THR A 248 -16.68 -16.82 5.46
C THR A 248 -16.90 -17.83 6.58
N GLU A 249 -16.46 -19.07 6.41
CA GLU A 249 -16.48 -20.09 7.47
C GLU A 249 -15.70 -19.64 8.71
N ARG A 250 -14.67 -18.81 8.53
CA ARG A 250 -13.82 -18.25 9.58
C ARG A 250 -14.29 -16.88 10.08
N ARG A 251 -15.47 -16.43 9.64
CA ARG A 251 -16.04 -15.12 9.95
C ARG A 251 -15.11 -13.94 9.58
N ASP A 252 -14.27 -14.14 8.58
CA ASP A 252 -13.41 -13.07 8.06
C ASP A 252 -14.23 -12.20 7.09
N PRO A 253 -14.31 -10.88 7.33
CA PRO A 253 -15.13 -9.96 6.50
C PRO A 253 -14.69 -9.90 5.04
N ARG A 254 -13.48 -10.33 4.71
CA ARG A 254 -13.00 -10.42 3.32
C ARG A 254 -13.82 -11.42 2.51
N GLY A 255 -14.30 -12.52 3.14
CA GLY A 255 -15.14 -13.52 2.47
C GLY A 255 -16.40 -12.90 1.89
N GLU A 256 -17.16 -12.19 2.71
CA GLU A 256 -18.37 -11.47 2.27
C GLU A 256 -18.07 -10.41 1.22
N PHE A 257 -16.97 -9.66 1.38
CA PHE A 257 -16.57 -8.62 0.43
C PHE A 257 -16.24 -9.22 -0.95
N ILE A 258 -15.49 -10.32 -1.01
CA ILE A 258 -15.16 -11.05 -2.26
C ILE A 258 -16.46 -11.54 -2.90
N ALA A 259 -17.34 -12.19 -2.14
CA ALA A 259 -18.59 -12.74 -2.65
C ALA A 259 -19.50 -11.65 -3.27
N LEU A 260 -19.64 -10.49 -2.61
CA LEU A 260 -20.39 -9.35 -3.13
C LEU A 260 -19.80 -8.83 -4.45
N GLN A 261 -18.48 -8.75 -4.55
CA GLN A 261 -17.84 -8.30 -5.78
C GLN A 261 -17.88 -9.32 -6.90
N LEU A 262 -17.80 -10.62 -6.63
CA LEU A 262 -18.01 -11.68 -7.61
C LEU A 262 -19.43 -11.68 -8.14
N ALA A 263 -20.44 -11.52 -7.27
CA ALA A 263 -21.83 -11.41 -7.73
C ALA A 263 -22.03 -10.24 -8.71
N ARG A 264 -21.29 -9.13 -8.51
CA ARG A 264 -21.33 -7.95 -9.37
C ARG A 264 -20.73 -8.18 -10.77
N THR A 265 -19.84 -9.16 -10.94
CA THR A 265 -19.32 -9.52 -12.29
C THR A 265 -20.37 -10.22 -13.13
N GLN A 266 -21.32 -10.91 -12.48
CA GLN A 266 -22.35 -11.71 -13.16
C GLN A 266 -23.66 -10.94 -13.38
N ARG A 267 -23.95 -9.96 -12.52
CA ARG A 267 -25.19 -9.15 -12.57
C ARG A 267 -24.98 -7.77 -11.97
N LYS A 268 -25.88 -6.86 -12.25
CA LYS A 268 -25.88 -5.53 -11.65
C LYS A 268 -26.14 -5.63 -10.14
N ALA A 269 -25.27 -5.02 -9.32
CA ALA A 269 -25.42 -4.97 -7.88
C ALA A 269 -26.67 -4.20 -7.45
N THR A 270 -27.39 -4.71 -6.45
CA THR A 270 -28.52 -4.01 -5.84
C THR A 270 -28.04 -2.80 -5.00
N PRO A 271 -28.93 -1.84 -4.65
CA PRO A 271 -28.58 -0.75 -3.74
C PRO A 271 -28.10 -1.24 -2.38
N GLU A 272 -28.69 -2.32 -1.86
CA GLU A 272 -28.35 -2.94 -0.57
C GLU A 272 -26.93 -3.53 -0.62
N GLU A 273 -26.60 -4.28 -1.66
CA GLU A 273 -25.27 -4.85 -1.87
C GLU A 273 -24.19 -3.76 -1.95
N ARG A 274 -24.45 -2.67 -2.67
CA ARG A 274 -23.53 -1.52 -2.73
C ARG A 274 -23.33 -0.85 -1.36
N ARG A 275 -24.41 -0.70 -0.59
CA ARG A 275 -24.31 -0.17 0.77
C ARG A 275 -23.52 -1.11 1.68
N ARG A 276 -23.74 -2.42 1.55
CA ARG A 276 -23.01 -3.43 2.33
C ARG A 276 -21.54 -3.47 1.98
N GLU A 277 -21.20 -3.45 0.68
CA GLU A 277 -19.82 -3.36 0.19
C GLU A 277 -19.11 -2.11 0.75
N ALA A 278 -19.76 -0.95 0.68
CA ALA A 278 -19.22 0.30 1.22
C ALA A 278 -19.04 0.24 2.75
N ALA A 279 -19.96 -0.37 3.48
CA ALA A 279 -19.86 -0.55 4.93
C ALA A 279 -18.70 -1.48 5.31
N LEU A 280 -18.51 -2.58 4.59
CA LEU A 280 -17.38 -3.49 4.79
C LEU A 280 -16.05 -2.76 4.53
N LEU A 281 -15.96 -2.00 3.43
CA LEU A 281 -14.76 -1.23 3.13
C LEU A 281 -14.46 -0.16 4.19
N ALA A 282 -15.48 0.48 4.74
CA ALA A 282 -15.31 1.48 5.79
C ALA A 282 -14.87 0.87 7.13
N SER A 283 -15.45 -0.28 7.52
CA SER A 283 -15.20 -0.90 8.83
C SER A 283 -14.00 -1.86 8.84
N HIS A 284 -13.68 -2.50 7.71
CA HIS A 284 -12.66 -3.55 7.61
C HIS A 284 -11.57 -3.24 6.58
N ARG A 285 -11.42 -1.95 6.23
CA ARG A 285 -10.47 -1.48 5.20
C ARG A 285 -9.09 -2.13 5.31
N GLN A 286 -8.57 -2.24 6.51
CA GLN A 286 -7.27 -2.81 6.77
C GLN A 286 -7.19 -4.30 6.38
N ALA A 287 -8.15 -5.10 6.81
CA ALA A 287 -8.19 -6.51 6.45
C ALA A 287 -8.29 -6.68 4.93
N LEU A 288 -9.06 -5.80 4.26
CA LEU A 288 -9.23 -5.78 2.80
C LEU A 288 -7.96 -5.34 2.07
N LEU A 289 -7.21 -4.37 2.59
CA LEU A 289 -5.93 -3.95 2.02
C LEU A 289 -4.82 -4.96 2.27
N GLY A 290 -4.88 -5.71 3.37
CA GLY A 290 -3.88 -6.72 3.71
C GLY A 290 -2.45 -6.17 3.70
N PRO A 291 -1.54 -6.68 2.84
CA PRO A 291 -0.14 -6.25 2.80
C PRO A 291 0.06 -4.81 2.30
N PHE A 292 -0.97 -4.19 1.72
CA PHE A 292 -0.92 -2.81 1.22
C PHE A 292 -1.34 -1.78 2.27
N ASP A 293 -1.82 -2.22 3.44
CA ASP A 293 -2.29 -1.31 4.48
C ASP A 293 -1.15 -0.40 4.98
N GLY A 294 -1.43 0.90 5.06
CA GLY A 294 -0.42 1.92 5.38
C GLY A 294 0.55 2.27 4.24
N LEU A 295 0.61 1.49 3.16
CA LEU A 295 1.51 1.71 2.02
C LEU A 295 0.82 2.44 0.87
N VAL A 296 -0.51 2.43 0.83
CA VAL A 296 -1.30 3.07 -0.22
C VAL A 296 -2.15 4.22 0.31
N GLY A 297 -2.50 5.13 -0.58
CA GLY A 297 -3.34 6.30 -0.29
C GLY A 297 -4.73 5.92 0.23
N LYS A 298 -5.39 6.86 0.92
CA LYS A 298 -6.75 6.64 1.47
C LYS A 298 -7.84 6.78 0.41
N THR A 299 -7.54 7.43 -0.70
CA THR A 299 -8.46 7.69 -1.82
C THR A 299 -7.93 7.07 -3.10
N GLY A 300 -8.79 6.91 -4.10
CA GLY A 300 -8.40 6.35 -5.40
C GLY A 300 -8.09 4.86 -5.35
N LEU A 301 -8.69 4.12 -4.41
CA LEU A 301 -8.59 2.67 -4.35
C LEU A 301 -9.73 2.05 -5.15
N VAL A 302 -9.37 1.14 -6.03
CA VAL A 302 -10.33 0.32 -6.76
C VAL A 302 -10.12 -1.14 -6.40
N PHE A 303 -11.20 -1.79 -6.00
CA PHE A 303 -11.24 -3.22 -5.73
C PHE A 303 -12.05 -3.92 -6.82
N GLU A 304 -11.51 -4.98 -7.36
CA GLU A 304 -12.22 -5.88 -8.27
C GLU A 304 -12.12 -7.31 -7.77
N ARG A 305 -13.24 -8.01 -7.80
CA ARG A 305 -13.31 -9.43 -7.39
C ARG A 305 -12.70 -9.70 -6.01
N GLY A 306 -12.83 -8.70 -5.10
CA GLY A 306 -12.35 -8.76 -3.72
C GLY A 306 -10.92 -8.32 -3.47
N PHE A 307 -10.15 -7.96 -4.50
CA PHE A 307 -8.75 -7.58 -4.39
C PHE A 307 -8.49 -6.17 -4.92
N LEU A 308 -7.48 -5.52 -4.32
CA LEU A 308 -7.03 -4.21 -4.77
C LEU A 308 -6.40 -4.33 -6.16
N VAL A 309 -6.92 -3.56 -7.13
CA VAL A 309 -6.39 -3.50 -8.50
C VAL A 309 -5.85 -2.13 -8.89
N GLU A 310 -6.34 -1.06 -8.26
CA GLU A 310 -5.82 0.29 -8.49
C GLU A 310 -5.52 0.99 -7.17
N ALA A 311 -4.38 1.66 -7.10
CA ALA A 311 -3.95 2.37 -5.90
C ALA A 311 -2.95 3.50 -6.18
N THR A 312 -2.85 4.43 -5.23
CA THR A 312 -1.70 5.33 -5.11
C THR A 312 -0.73 4.77 -4.08
N ALA A 313 0.43 4.28 -4.51
CA ALA A 313 1.50 3.82 -3.62
C ALA A 313 2.24 5.04 -3.02
N LEU A 314 2.22 5.18 -1.70
CA LEU A 314 2.86 6.28 -0.96
C LEU A 314 4.32 5.96 -0.62
N THR A 315 4.64 4.68 -0.53
CA THR A 315 5.96 4.13 -0.23
C THR A 315 6.25 2.98 -1.18
N GLU A 316 7.37 2.31 -1.01
CA GLU A 316 7.68 1.07 -1.72
C GLU A 316 6.60 0.01 -1.46
N LEU A 317 6.23 -0.71 -2.49
CA LEU A 317 5.28 -1.82 -2.37
C LEU A 317 5.95 -3.04 -1.71
N PRO A 318 5.19 -3.87 -1.00
CA PRO A 318 5.76 -5.05 -0.34
C PRO A 318 6.10 -6.14 -1.37
N VAL A 319 7.11 -6.96 -1.06
CA VAL A 319 7.36 -8.21 -1.81
C VAL A 319 6.29 -9.23 -1.40
N HIS A 320 5.18 -9.25 -2.12
CA HIS A 320 4.02 -10.08 -1.80
C HIS A 320 3.29 -10.54 -3.07
N PRO A 321 2.77 -11.78 -3.15
CA PRO A 321 2.10 -12.28 -4.35
C PRO A 321 0.94 -11.41 -4.86
N LEU A 322 0.19 -10.76 -3.97
CA LEU A 322 -0.93 -9.89 -4.34
C LEU A 322 -0.54 -8.67 -5.16
N THR A 323 0.75 -8.26 -5.20
CA THR A 323 1.21 -7.18 -6.07
C THR A 323 0.99 -7.48 -7.55
N ARG A 324 0.96 -8.77 -7.94
CA ARG A 324 0.63 -9.21 -9.30
C ARG A 324 -0.82 -8.96 -9.71
N LEU A 325 -1.72 -8.70 -8.76
CA LEU A 325 -3.12 -8.38 -9.04
C LEU A 325 -3.35 -6.89 -9.32
N LEU A 326 -2.37 -6.04 -9.02
CA LEU A 326 -2.44 -4.62 -9.33
C LEU A 326 -2.40 -4.41 -10.85
N ARG A 327 -3.36 -3.64 -11.36
CA ARG A 327 -3.47 -3.27 -12.78
C ARG A 327 -3.07 -1.83 -13.04
N SER A 328 -3.39 -0.93 -12.12
CA SER A 328 -3.04 0.49 -12.22
C SER A 328 -2.47 1.00 -10.91
N VAL A 329 -1.28 1.61 -10.95
CA VAL A 329 -0.63 2.16 -9.76
C VAL A 329 -0.07 3.54 -10.03
N HIS A 330 -0.44 4.49 -9.16
CA HIS A 330 0.21 5.79 -9.09
C HIS A 330 1.29 5.77 -8.01
N PHE A 331 2.54 5.68 -8.42
CA PHE A 331 3.68 5.65 -7.51
C PHE A 331 4.09 7.06 -7.07
N LYS A 332 4.23 7.30 -5.78
CA LYS A 332 4.82 8.53 -5.22
C LYS A 332 6.31 8.40 -4.95
N LYS A 333 6.79 7.17 -4.81
CA LYS A 333 8.20 6.81 -4.64
C LYS A 333 8.58 5.68 -5.59
N ASP A 334 9.85 5.31 -5.58
CA ASP A 334 10.35 4.20 -6.40
C ASP A 334 9.66 2.88 -6.04
N VAL A 335 9.65 1.98 -7.00
CA VAL A 335 9.25 0.58 -6.79
C VAL A 335 10.39 -0.11 -6.03
N GLY A 336 10.07 -0.78 -4.94
CA GLY A 336 11.04 -1.54 -4.16
C GLY A 336 11.65 -2.71 -4.94
N ASP A 337 12.84 -3.14 -4.52
CA ASP A 337 13.53 -4.29 -5.12
C ASP A 337 12.74 -5.59 -4.86
N GLY A 338 12.71 -6.48 -5.84
CA GLY A 338 12.08 -7.80 -5.73
C GLY A 338 10.55 -7.81 -5.78
N VAL A 339 9.91 -6.67 -6.03
CA VAL A 339 8.44 -6.59 -6.19
C VAL A 339 8.04 -7.17 -7.55
N ASP A 340 7.09 -8.10 -7.55
CA ASP A 340 6.51 -8.66 -8.77
C ASP A 340 5.24 -7.89 -9.17
N LEU A 341 5.32 -7.17 -10.27
CA LEU A 341 4.23 -6.38 -10.85
C LEU A 341 3.69 -7.01 -12.15
N GLY A 342 3.74 -8.34 -12.26
CA GLY A 342 3.38 -9.06 -13.48
C GLY A 342 1.99 -8.80 -14.04
N GLY A 343 1.06 -8.27 -13.24
CA GLY A 343 -0.29 -7.88 -13.67
C GLY A 343 -0.47 -6.41 -14.02
N LEU A 344 0.55 -5.56 -13.79
CA LEU A 344 0.45 -4.12 -13.97
C LEU A 344 0.33 -3.74 -15.45
N GLU A 345 -0.73 -3.04 -15.79
CA GLU A 345 -1.03 -2.56 -17.15
C GLU A 345 -0.81 -1.05 -17.29
N GLU A 346 -1.00 -0.32 -16.19
CA GLU A 346 -0.88 1.13 -16.16
C GLU A 346 -0.08 1.62 -14.95
N ALA A 347 0.86 2.52 -15.19
CA ALA A 347 1.67 3.12 -14.15
C ALA A 347 1.72 4.66 -14.30
N HIS A 348 1.63 5.36 -13.15
CA HIS A 348 1.91 6.78 -13.04
C HIS A 348 3.08 6.97 -12.08
N GLY A 349 4.20 7.63 -12.50
CA GLY A 349 5.45 7.54 -11.77
C GLY A 349 5.98 6.10 -11.81
N PRO A 350 6.97 5.75 -11.04
CA PRO A 350 7.99 6.60 -10.45
C PRO A 350 8.92 7.16 -11.52
N ARG A 351 9.78 8.06 -11.10
CA ARG A 351 10.87 8.55 -11.97
C ARG A 351 11.85 7.42 -12.23
N PRO A 352 12.25 7.17 -13.47
CA PRO A 352 13.36 6.27 -13.74
C PRO A 352 14.64 6.78 -13.04
N ARG A 353 15.33 5.92 -12.31
CA ARG A 353 16.65 6.19 -11.76
C ARG A 353 17.69 5.29 -12.42
N ALA A 354 18.91 5.77 -12.56
CA ALA A 354 19.97 5.04 -13.26
C ALA A 354 20.27 3.66 -12.66
N ASN A 355 20.03 3.45 -11.37
CA ASN A 355 20.43 2.25 -10.64
C ASN A 355 19.26 1.38 -10.16
N THR A 356 18.02 1.68 -10.55
CA THR A 356 16.86 0.84 -10.22
C THR A 356 16.45 0.02 -11.43
N PRO A 357 15.91 -1.21 -11.24
CA PRO A 357 15.31 -1.96 -12.33
C PRO A 357 14.25 -1.09 -13.01
N SER A 358 14.26 -1.06 -14.34
CA SER A 358 13.26 -0.29 -15.07
C SER A 358 11.86 -0.88 -14.80
N LEU A 359 10.87 -0.05 -14.59
CA LEU A 359 9.49 -0.49 -14.36
C LEU A 359 9.01 -1.50 -15.43
N PRO A 360 9.33 -1.34 -16.73
CA PRO A 360 8.99 -2.34 -17.75
C PRO A 360 9.57 -3.73 -17.50
N ALA A 361 10.74 -3.83 -16.85
CA ALA A 361 11.33 -5.14 -16.52
C ALA A 361 10.56 -5.84 -15.37
N LEU A 362 10.00 -5.07 -14.43
CA LEU A 362 9.20 -5.57 -13.32
C LEU A 362 7.74 -5.83 -13.71
N ALA A 363 7.25 -5.16 -14.75
CA ALA A 363 5.87 -5.14 -15.20
C ALA A 363 5.77 -5.50 -16.71
N PRO A 364 5.91 -6.77 -17.10
CA PRO A 364 5.93 -7.18 -18.50
C PRO A 364 4.60 -6.95 -19.25
N ARG A 365 3.51 -6.72 -18.52
CA ARG A 365 2.19 -6.38 -19.10
C ARG A 365 1.94 -4.88 -19.18
N LEU A 366 2.90 -4.05 -18.76
CA LEU A 366 2.76 -2.59 -18.78
C LEU A 366 2.48 -2.10 -20.20
N ARG A 367 1.34 -1.43 -20.36
CA ARG A 367 0.88 -0.86 -21.64
C ARG A 367 0.89 0.65 -21.63
N ARG A 368 0.54 1.24 -20.48
CA ARG A 368 0.45 2.69 -20.32
C ARG A 368 1.37 3.15 -19.19
N TRP A 369 2.23 4.09 -19.50
CA TRP A 369 3.12 4.67 -18.50
C TRP A 369 3.17 6.19 -18.60
N SER A 370 2.91 6.86 -17.46
CA SER A 370 3.12 8.28 -17.32
C SER A 370 4.07 8.58 -16.18
N PHE A 371 4.95 9.56 -16.35
CA PHE A 371 5.86 10.01 -15.30
C PHE A 371 6.38 11.41 -15.51
N ASP A 372 6.83 12.05 -14.42
CA ASP A 372 7.42 13.38 -14.40
C ASP A 372 8.90 13.31 -14.84
N VAL A 373 9.22 14.00 -15.93
CA VAL A 373 10.57 14.03 -16.51
C VAL A 373 11.42 15.07 -15.80
N ILE A 374 12.37 14.62 -14.98
CA ILE A 374 13.40 15.48 -14.37
C ILE A 374 14.74 15.34 -15.05
N ASP A 375 15.17 14.11 -15.29
CA ASP A 375 16.43 13.78 -15.95
C ASP A 375 16.15 13.01 -17.23
N TRP A 376 16.16 13.72 -18.35
CA TRP A 376 15.81 13.19 -19.64
C TRP A 376 16.72 12.02 -20.11
N PRO A 377 18.06 12.09 -20.01
CA PRO A 377 18.91 10.99 -20.42
C PRO A 377 18.67 9.71 -19.62
N VAL A 378 18.39 9.81 -18.33
CA VAL A 378 18.06 8.66 -17.46
C VAL A 378 16.70 8.08 -17.82
N ALA A 379 15.72 8.95 -18.12
CA ALA A 379 14.41 8.52 -18.59
C ALA A 379 14.46 7.69 -19.86
N LEU A 380 15.35 8.04 -20.81
CA LEU A 380 15.50 7.33 -22.08
C LEU A 380 15.98 5.90 -21.92
N ALA A 381 16.93 5.65 -21.03
CA ALA A 381 17.44 4.30 -20.78
C ALA A 381 16.34 3.35 -20.28
N ALA A 382 15.33 3.87 -19.58
CA ALA A 382 14.20 3.09 -19.09
C ALA A 382 13.25 2.58 -20.20
N PHE A 383 13.31 3.17 -21.40
CA PHE A 383 12.42 2.81 -22.51
C PHE A 383 12.97 1.80 -23.49
N GLU A 384 14.25 1.52 -23.47
CA GLU A 384 14.93 0.78 -24.55
C GLU A 384 14.32 -0.60 -24.81
N ASN A 385 13.78 -1.24 -23.76
CA ASN A 385 13.16 -2.57 -23.83
C ASN A 385 11.66 -2.58 -23.47
N ALA A 386 11.01 -1.41 -23.41
CA ALA A 386 9.60 -1.33 -23.05
C ALA A 386 8.69 -1.61 -24.26
N SER A 387 7.65 -2.42 -24.06
CA SER A 387 6.58 -2.65 -25.06
C SER A 387 5.33 -1.90 -24.67
N LEU A 388 5.34 -0.57 -24.85
CA LEU A 388 4.24 0.31 -24.46
C LEU A 388 3.31 0.60 -25.64
N ASP A 389 2.02 0.69 -25.34
CA ASP A 389 1.00 1.21 -26.26
C ASP A 389 0.84 2.74 -26.09
N GLU A 390 1.01 3.22 -24.86
CA GLU A 390 0.82 4.62 -24.49
C GLU A 390 1.94 5.11 -23.59
N LEU A 391 2.52 6.26 -23.92
CA LEU A 391 3.54 6.93 -23.12
C LEU A 391 3.15 8.38 -22.91
N ARG A 392 3.17 8.83 -21.63
CA ARG A 392 2.96 10.22 -21.27
C ARG A 392 4.15 10.73 -20.45
N LEU A 393 4.80 11.76 -20.95
CA LEU A 393 5.89 12.46 -20.30
C LEU A 393 5.34 13.75 -19.71
N GLU A 394 5.37 13.88 -18.39
CA GLU A 394 4.80 15.03 -17.66
C GLU A 394 5.92 15.97 -17.20
N GLY A 395 5.59 17.26 -17.14
CA GLY A 395 6.51 18.26 -16.61
C GLY A 395 7.77 18.50 -17.41
N VAL A 396 7.79 18.18 -18.70
CA VAL A 396 8.96 18.36 -19.58
C VAL A 396 9.43 19.81 -19.55
N GLY A 397 10.69 20.03 -19.15
CA GLY A 397 11.27 21.35 -19.02
C GLY A 397 10.94 22.10 -17.72
N ARG A 398 10.36 21.44 -16.71
CA ARG A 398 10.05 22.06 -15.40
C ARG A 398 11.28 22.66 -14.72
N TRP A 399 12.43 22.03 -14.88
CA TRP A 399 13.69 22.43 -14.24
C TRP A 399 14.68 23.13 -15.18
N GLY A 400 14.26 23.44 -16.39
CA GLY A 400 15.01 24.16 -17.40
C GLY A 400 14.42 23.95 -18.79
N ALA A 401 14.51 24.94 -19.65
CA ALA A 401 13.98 24.83 -21.02
C ALA A 401 14.73 23.76 -21.81
N LEU A 402 14.06 22.66 -22.17
CA LEU A 402 14.60 21.58 -22.98
C LEU A 402 14.37 21.85 -24.48
N PRO A 403 15.33 21.45 -25.36
CA PRO A 403 15.14 21.48 -26.79
C PRO A 403 14.03 20.53 -27.22
N LEU A 404 12.93 21.07 -27.75
CA LEU A 404 11.76 20.24 -28.14
C LEU A 404 12.14 19.19 -29.21
N ALA A 405 13.03 19.55 -30.12
CA ALA A 405 13.55 18.64 -31.14
C ALA A 405 14.26 17.43 -30.56
N GLU A 406 15.09 17.65 -29.56
CA GLU A 406 15.82 16.59 -28.89
C GLU A 406 14.87 15.65 -28.15
N VAL A 407 13.92 16.20 -27.39
CA VAL A 407 12.91 15.42 -26.67
C VAL A 407 12.11 14.53 -27.61
N LEU A 408 11.57 15.08 -28.69
CA LEU A 408 10.80 14.32 -29.68
C LEU A 408 11.63 13.27 -30.41
N ASN A 409 12.76 13.68 -30.99
CA ASN A 409 13.59 12.78 -31.77
C ASN A 409 14.13 11.62 -30.93
N THR A 410 14.53 11.91 -29.71
CA THR A 410 15.11 10.89 -28.84
C THR A 410 14.01 9.93 -28.33
N THR A 411 12.82 10.44 -27.95
CA THR A 411 11.68 9.58 -27.58
C THR A 411 11.28 8.67 -28.76
N LEU A 412 11.18 9.22 -29.95
CA LEU A 412 10.71 8.48 -31.12
C LEU A 412 11.75 7.51 -31.71
N ARG A 413 13.02 7.64 -31.34
CA ARG A 413 14.11 6.72 -31.74
C ARG A 413 14.30 5.55 -30.79
N THR A 414 13.75 5.60 -29.56
CA THR A 414 13.86 4.52 -28.59
C THR A 414 13.10 3.27 -29.05
N GLY A 415 13.53 2.10 -28.56
CA GLY A 415 12.91 0.82 -28.94
C GLY A 415 11.41 0.74 -28.70
N CYS A 416 10.93 1.37 -27.61
CA CYS A 416 9.49 1.41 -27.27
C CYS A 416 8.63 2.20 -28.28
N ALA A 417 9.19 3.18 -28.97
CA ALA A 417 8.44 4.02 -29.90
C ALA A 417 7.81 3.22 -31.05
N LYS A 418 8.42 2.10 -31.44
CA LYS A 418 7.89 1.23 -32.50
C LYS A 418 6.52 0.62 -32.16
N GLY A 419 6.24 0.43 -30.87
CA GLY A 419 4.99 -0.12 -30.35
C GLY A 419 3.90 0.93 -30.05
N LEU A 420 4.31 2.19 -29.85
CA LEU A 420 3.42 3.23 -29.37
C LEU A 420 2.28 3.53 -30.36
N SER A 421 1.05 3.48 -29.82
CA SER A 421 -0.14 4.01 -30.49
C SER A 421 -0.42 5.45 -30.07
N ARG A 422 -0.03 5.85 -28.85
CA ARG A 422 -0.22 7.20 -28.32
C ARG A 422 1.04 7.71 -27.60
N LEU A 423 1.44 8.94 -27.93
CA LEU A 423 2.50 9.69 -27.23
C LEU A 423 1.96 11.05 -26.79
N THR A 424 2.09 11.34 -25.49
CA THR A 424 1.76 12.66 -24.92
C THR A 424 2.99 13.29 -24.30
N LEU A 425 3.31 14.53 -24.70
CA LEU A 425 4.36 15.34 -24.11
C LEU A 425 3.72 16.56 -23.43
N GLU A 426 3.73 16.56 -22.10
CA GLU A 426 3.25 17.69 -21.30
C GLU A 426 4.42 18.64 -20.99
N LEU A 427 4.44 19.78 -21.68
CA LEU A 427 5.51 20.74 -21.60
C LEU A 427 5.21 21.81 -20.55
N VAL A 428 6.16 22.10 -19.69
CA VAL A 428 6.14 23.26 -18.78
C VAL A 428 7.00 24.38 -19.34
N ASN A 429 8.18 24.02 -19.89
CA ASN A 429 9.08 24.96 -20.51
C ASN A 429 9.85 24.28 -21.66
N PHE A 430 10.09 25.02 -22.75
CA PHE A 430 10.78 24.47 -23.91
C PHE A 430 11.58 25.59 -24.62
N ARG A 431 12.59 25.16 -25.39
CA ARG A 431 13.23 26.00 -26.41
C ARG A 431 12.66 25.61 -27.76
N ALA A 432 12.21 26.63 -28.51
CA ALA A 432 11.76 26.45 -29.88
C ALA A 432 12.98 26.37 -30.82
N ASP A 433 13.75 25.31 -30.71
CA ASP A 433 14.83 25.04 -31.66
C ASP A 433 14.22 24.61 -32.99
N THR A 434 14.94 24.85 -34.08
CA THR A 434 14.53 24.38 -35.40
C THR A 434 14.45 22.88 -35.38
N LEU A 435 13.24 22.33 -35.38
CA LEU A 435 13.02 20.88 -35.44
C LEU A 435 13.54 20.39 -36.80
N SER A 436 14.63 19.64 -36.81
CA SER A 436 14.97 18.80 -37.95
C SER A 436 13.83 17.79 -38.16
N ARG A 437 13.51 17.48 -39.40
CA ARG A 437 12.36 16.65 -39.81
C ARG A 437 12.25 15.40 -38.91
N VAL A 438 11.15 15.31 -38.18
CA VAL A 438 10.83 14.21 -37.27
C VAL A 438 10.06 13.13 -38.04
N THR A 439 10.53 11.90 -38.02
CA THR A 439 9.82 10.78 -38.63
C THR A 439 8.92 10.12 -37.56
N LEU A 440 7.62 10.17 -37.75
CA LEU A 440 6.67 9.53 -36.85
C LEU A 440 6.59 8.02 -37.12
N PRO A 441 6.60 7.17 -36.06
CA PRO A 441 6.45 5.73 -36.21
C PRO A 441 5.13 5.36 -36.92
N SER A 442 5.15 4.28 -37.71
CA SER A 442 3.98 3.85 -38.48
C SER A 442 2.77 3.46 -37.60
N ARG A 443 3.01 2.97 -36.38
CA ARG A 443 1.95 2.60 -35.42
C ARG A 443 1.38 3.78 -34.62
N LEU A 444 2.10 4.92 -34.59
CA LEU A 444 1.64 6.07 -33.82
C LEU A 444 0.35 6.62 -34.42
N GLY A 445 -0.75 6.46 -33.70
CA GLY A 445 -2.07 6.96 -34.06
C GLY A 445 -2.38 8.33 -33.48
N VAL A 446 -1.83 8.64 -32.29
CA VAL A 446 -2.06 9.92 -31.61
C VAL A 446 -0.76 10.49 -31.08
N LEU A 447 -0.48 11.74 -31.43
CA LEU A 447 0.60 12.54 -30.86
C LEU A 447 0.01 13.79 -30.24
N ARG A 448 0.18 13.96 -28.92
CA ARG A 448 -0.29 15.15 -28.19
C ARG A 448 0.88 15.89 -27.58
N ILE A 449 1.00 17.18 -27.86
CA ILE A 449 2.09 18.03 -27.39
C ILE A 449 1.52 19.34 -26.88
N GLY A 450 1.89 19.76 -25.69
CA GLY A 450 1.44 21.01 -25.12
C GLY A 450 1.50 21.00 -23.61
N GLY A 451 0.66 21.81 -22.97
CA GLY A 451 0.55 21.87 -21.53
C GLY A 451 -0.51 22.89 -21.09
N PRO A 452 -0.88 22.87 -19.79
CA PRO A 452 -1.96 23.73 -19.27
C PRO A 452 -1.74 25.22 -19.51
N SER A 453 -0.48 25.68 -19.58
CA SER A 453 -0.14 27.10 -19.83
C SER A 453 0.21 27.43 -21.28
N LEU A 454 0.31 26.42 -22.14
CA LEU A 454 0.77 26.53 -23.52
C LEU A 454 -0.31 26.16 -24.55
N GLY A 455 -1.44 25.62 -24.10
CA GLY A 455 -2.39 24.94 -24.98
C GLY A 455 -1.86 23.59 -25.48
N TRP A 456 -2.66 22.92 -26.31
CA TRP A 456 -2.39 21.57 -26.79
C TRP A 456 -2.52 21.47 -28.29
N LEU A 457 -1.62 20.69 -28.90
CA LEU A 457 -1.75 20.14 -30.25
C LEU A 457 -1.94 18.64 -30.15
N GLU A 458 -3.05 18.13 -30.65
CA GLU A 458 -3.30 16.71 -30.78
C GLU A 458 -3.40 16.32 -32.24
N PHE A 459 -2.48 15.52 -32.70
CA PHE A 459 -2.44 14.95 -34.03
C PHE A 459 -3.02 13.55 -33.98
N THR A 460 -4.09 13.27 -34.71
CA THR A 460 -4.70 11.97 -34.84
C THR A 460 -4.53 11.46 -36.25
N ARG A 461 -4.00 10.24 -36.41
CA ARG A 461 -3.85 9.61 -37.72
C ARG A 461 -5.19 9.11 -38.22
N THR A 462 -5.56 9.54 -39.40
CA THR A 462 -6.69 9.00 -40.18
C THR A 462 -6.17 8.00 -41.20
N ALA A 463 -7.05 7.36 -41.99
CA ALA A 463 -6.65 6.39 -42.99
C ALA A 463 -5.58 6.93 -43.97
N ASP A 464 -5.73 8.18 -44.43
CA ASP A 464 -4.91 8.74 -45.48
C ASP A 464 -4.09 9.99 -45.06
N ALA A 465 -4.29 10.48 -43.83
CA ALA A 465 -3.71 11.77 -43.41
C ALA A 465 -3.57 11.87 -41.89
N TRP A 466 -3.25 13.06 -41.42
CA TRP A 466 -3.31 13.46 -40.02
C TRP A 466 -4.36 14.56 -39.86
N ALA A 467 -5.20 14.42 -38.85
CA ALA A 467 -6.06 15.48 -38.35
C ALA A 467 -5.36 16.19 -37.17
N LEU A 468 -5.50 17.49 -37.07
CA LEU A 468 -4.97 18.31 -36.00
C LEU A 468 -6.10 18.96 -35.22
N GLU A 469 -6.16 18.69 -33.92
CA GLU A 469 -6.96 19.45 -32.98
C GLU A 469 -6.04 20.33 -32.13
N ALA A 470 -6.25 21.64 -32.18
CA ALA A 470 -5.50 22.60 -31.37
C ALA A 470 -6.42 23.21 -30.31
N THR A 471 -6.07 23.06 -29.04
CA THR A 471 -6.78 23.65 -27.90
C THR A 471 -5.94 24.80 -27.33
N VAL A 472 -6.53 26.00 -27.25
CA VAL A 472 -5.85 27.20 -26.79
C VAL A 472 -6.39 27.58 -25.41
N GLU A 473 -5.68 27.18 -24.35
CA GLU A 473 -6.04 27.44 -22.95
C GLU A 473 -5.03 28.38 -22.25
N GLY A 474 -3.88 28.63 -22.90
CA GLY A 474 -2.74 29.30 -22.27
C GLY A 474 -2.88 30.83 -22.17
N TYR A 475 -2.29 31.37 -21.11
CA TYR A 475 -2.24 32.84 -20.90
C TYR A 475 -1.20 33.58 -21.76
N ASN A 476 -0.32 32.85 -22.46
CA ASN A 476 0.77 33.44 -23.26
C ASN A 476 0.66 33.04 -24.72
N PRO A 477 -0.04 33.85 -25.56
CA PRO A 477 -0.27 33.52 -26.95
C PRO A 477 1.00 33.44 -27.80
N ASP A 478 2.03 34.23 -27.49
CA ASP A 478 3.30 34.21 -28.24
C ASP A 478 4.04 32.87 -28.02
N ARG A 479 4.09 32.38 -26.80
CA ARG A 479 4.70 31.07 -26.52
C ARG A 479 3.90 29.93 -27.11
N THR A 480 2.57 29.99 -27.06
CA THR A 480 1.68 29.02 -27.71
C THR A 480 1.94 28.99 -29.22
N ALA A 481 2.02 30.17 -29.87
CA ALA A 481 2.31 30.26 -31.28
C ALA A 481 3.72 29.75 -31.64
N GLN A 482 4.73 30.05 -30.83
CA GLN A 482 6.10 29.51 -30.99
C GLN A 482 6.12 27.99 -30.89
N LEU A 483 5.42 27.41 -29.91
CA LEU A 483 5.29 25.96 -29.76
C LEU A 483 4.64 25.33 -31.00
N PHE A 484 3.48 25.86 -31.40
CA PHE A 484 2.73 25.34 -32.54
C PHE A 484 3.54 25.40 -33.81
N LYS A 485 4.19 26.55 -34.08
CA LYS A 485 5.08 26.71 -35.22
C LYS A 485 6.23 25.70 -35.22
N ALA A 486 6.93 25.55 -34.09
CA ALA A 486 8.07 24.65 -33.99
C ALA A 486 7.63 23.18 -34.23
N VAL A 487 6.55 22.76 -33.64
CA VAL A 487 6.02 21.38 -33.80
C VAL A 487 5.59 21.12 -35.24
N LEU A 488 4.82 22.03 -35.84
CA LEU A 488 4.31 21.86 -37.21
C LEU A 488 5.43 21.86 -38.25
N GLN A 489 6.42 22.73 -38.10
CA GLN A 489 7.59 22.77 -38.98
C GLN A 489 8.41 21.47 -38.88
N GLY A 490 8.62 20.97 -37.64
CA GLY A 490 9.40 19.75 -37.41
C GLY A 490 8.71 18.48 -37.91
N LEU A 491 7.41 18.39 -37.77
CA LEU A 491 6.63 17.27 -38.26
C LEU A 491 6.47 17.30 -39.78
N GLY A 492 6.43 18.51 -40.39
CA GLY A 492 6.26 18.70 -41.84
C GLY A 492 4.93 18.12 -42.36
N LEU A 493 3.92 18.02 -41.50
CA LEU A 493 2.62 17.45 -41.82
C LEU A 493 1.68 18.55 -42.34
N LYS A 494 0.85 18.18 -43.33
CA LYS A 494 -0.35 18.95 -43.70
C LYS A 494 -1.58 18.22 -43.18
N CYS A 495 -2.32 18.90 -42.32
CA CYS A 495 -3.43 18.32 -41.55
C CYS A 495 -4.76 19.03 -41.89
N ASP A 496 -5.87 18.33 -41.73
CA ASP A 496 -7.14 18.98 -41.52
C ASP A 496 -7.19 19.48 -40.08
N SER A 497 -7.34 20.77 -39.88
CA SER A 497 -7.07 21.43 -38.60
C SER A 497 -8.34 22.02 -38.01
N ARG A 498 -8.59 21.71 -36.73
CA ARG A 498 -9.64 22.31 -35.91
C ARG A 498 -9.02 23.01 -34.73
N VAL A 499 -9.41 24.25 -34.48
CA VAL A 499 -8.92 25.03 -33.33
C VAL A 499 -10.06 25.35 -32.40
N THR A 500 -9.90 25.01 -31.14
CA THR A 500 -10.85 25.33 -30.06
C THR A 500 -10.23 26.38 -29.15
N SER A 501 -10.92 27.50 -28.94
CA SER A 501 -10.49 28.57 -28.03
C SER A 501 -11.69 29.20 -27.33
N ASN A 502 -11.51 29.72 -26.09
CA ASN A 502 -12.53 30.60 -25.50
C ASN A 502 -12.52 32.00 -26.15
N GLY A 503 -13.62 32.75 -26.01
CA GLY A 503 -13.78 34.06 -26.63
C GLY A 503 -12.64 35.04 -26.35
N VAL A 504 -12.15 35.07 -25.09
CA VAL A 504 -11.04 35.97 -24.69
C VAL A 504 -9.72 35.58 -25.36
N GLN A 505 -9.45 34.30 -25.50
CA GLN A 505 -8.24 33.80 -26.17
C GLN A 505 -8.31 34.04 -27.67
N HIS A 506 -9.50 33.90 -28.26
CA HIS A 506 -9.71 34.19 -29.67
C HIS A 506 -9.40 35.64 -30.04
N GLU A 507 -9.90 36.61 -29.27
CA GLU A 507 -9.64 38.03 -29.48
C GLU A 507 -8.15 38.38 -29.37
N ARG A 508 -7.45 37.79 -28.40
CA ARG A 508 -6.03 38.12 -28.13
C ARG A 508 -5.04 37.44 -29.06
N SER A 509 -5.33 36.23 -29.50
CA SER A 509 -4.35 35.38 -30.17
C SER A 509 -4.82 34.78 -31.51
N GLY A 510 -6.09 34.94 -31.87
CA GLY A 510 -6.68 34.28 -33.04
C GLY A 510 -5.95 34.58 -34.34
N GLY A 511 -5.58 35.82 -34.56
CA GLY A 511 -4.82 36.23 -35.75
C GLY A 511 -3.41 35.64 -35.83
N LEU A 512 -2.69 35.63 -34.70
CA LEU A 512 -1.33 35.08 -34.60
C LEU A 512 -1.34 33.58 -34.83
N LEU A 513 -2.24 32.87 -34.16
CA LEU A 513 -2.35 31.42 -34.28
C LEU A 513 -2.85 30.99 -35.65
N ARG A 514 -3.75 31.73 -36.27
CA ARG A 514 -4.19 31.51 -37.65
C ARG A 514 -3.01 31.57 -38.60
N ALA A 515 -2.18 32.62 -38.52
CA ALA A 515 -0.99 32.77 -39.33
C ALA A 515 0.04 31.64 -39.17
N VAL A 516 0.09 31.05 -37.98
CA VAL A 516 0.96 29.89 -37.69
C VAL A 516 0.38 28.59 -38.24
N LEU A 517 -0.93 28.36 -38.13
CA LEU A 517 -1.59 27.11 -38.49
C LEU A 517 -1.92 27.00 -39.99
N GLU A 518 -2.30 28.11 -40.61
CA GLU A 518 -2.77 28.14 -41.99
C GLU A 518 -1.78 27.52 -43.01
N PRO A 519 -0.46 27.73 -42.93
CA PRO A 519 0.49 27.12 -43.85
C PRO A 519 0.56 25.58 -43.79
N PHE A 520 0.14 24.98 -42.65
CA PHE A 520 0.19 23.55 -42.40
C PHE A 520 -1.19 22.89 -42.45
N SER A 521 -2.25 23.65 -42.62
CA SER A 521 -3.64 23.16 -42.70
C SER A 521 -4.06 22.91 -44.13
N ARG A 522 -4.76 21.81 -44.40
CA ARG A 522 -5.51 21.56 -45.62
C ARG A 522 -6.87 22.27 -45.56
N SER A 523 -7.48 22.19 -44.38
CA SER A 523 -8.67 22.93 -43.99
C SER A 523 -8.48 23.46 -42.57
N LEU A 524 -8.98 24.63 -42.24
CA LEU A 524 -8.86 25.24 -40.92
C LEU A 524 -10.25 25.66 -40.42
N GLU A 525 -10.75 24.91 -39.45
CA GLU A 525 -11.98 25.22 -38.72
C GLU A 525 -11.64 25.91 -37.41
N TRP A 526 -12.32 27.00 -37.07
CA TRP A 526 -12.15 27.70 -35.80
C TRP A 526 -13.45 27.65 -34.99
N VAL A 527 -13.39 27.03 -33.79
CA VAL A 527 -14.51 26.93 -32.86
C VAL A 527 -14.21 27.79 -31.64
N VAL A 528 -15.06 28.77 -31.38
CA VAL A 528 -14.98 29.61 -30.17
C VAL A 528 -16.04 29.12 -29.20
N SER A 529 -15.63 28.68 -28.00
CA SER A 529 -16.49 28.18 -26.94
C SER A 529 -16.75 29.25 -25.87
#